data_76a2c4e570f1a6b41336ecfdf21fee7b
#
_entry.id   76a2c4e570f1a6b41336ecfdf21fee7b
#
_cell.length_a   1.000
_cell.length_b   1.000
_cell.length_c   1.000
_cell.angle_alpha   90.00
_cell.angle_beta   90.00
_cell.angle_gamma   90.00
#
_symmetry.space_group_name_H-M   'P 1'
#
loop_
_entity.id
_entity.type
_entity.pdbx_description
1 polymer ?
#
loop_
_entity_poly.entity_id
_entity_poly.type
_entity_poly.pdbx_seq_one_letter_code
_entity_poly.pdbx_strand_id
1 'polypeptide(L)'
;YSNRPNRRLEELSLVKADFEAIKDIAGHPYEAAVGILCDYDNEWDGQKDVWHGPLRNFSTDGWFRSLQKKHIPFDFVDFREETNLKDLEKYELLVYPHAAILTKERAEILTQYVANGGKLVMGCRTGYKDIYGRCPMQPMPGEAAELCGVTVEDFTFLAPGEPMEYVNWNGKRIPAPVFNDVLEPAFGGKAEGFFEGNYYDGKPALVTKNTGKG
;
A
#
# COMPACT_ATOMS: atom_id res chain seq x y z
N TYR A 1 45.34 -5.65 -9.17
CA TYR A 1 46.25 -6.80 -9.26
C TYR A 1 47.74 -6.43 -9.13
N SER A 2 48.12 -5.15 -9.26
CA SER A 2 49.51 -4.72 -9.33
C SER A 2 50.02 -4.03 -8.08
N ASN A 3 49.33 -4.01 -6.97
CA ASN A 3 49.60 -3.22 -5.76
C ASN A 3 49.90 -1.74 -6.05
N ARG A 4 49.44 -1.21 -7.16
CA ARG A 4 49.58 0.23 -7.48
C ARG A 4 48.27 0.94 -7.27
N PRO A 5 48.26 2.15 -6.74
CA PRO A 5 47.12 3.02 -6.70
C PRO A 5 46.53 3.16 -8.11
N ASN A 6 45.23 3.15 -8.19
CA ASN A 6 44.49 3.37 -9.43
C ASN A 6 43.27 4.26 -9.15
N ARG A 7 42.56 4.67 -10.20
CA ARG A 7 41.40 5.56 -10.07
C ARG A 7 40.37 5.08 -9.04
N ARG A 8 40.16 3.76 -8.94
CA ARG A 8 39.19 3.20 -7.97
C ARG A 8 39.63 3.42 -6.52
N LEU A 9 40.94 3.35 -6.27
CA LEU A 9 41.47 3.62 -4.91
C LEU A 9 41.39 5.11 -4.58
N GLU A 10 41.59 5.97 -5.58
CA GLU A 10 41.40 7.41 -5.43
C GLU A 10 39.93 7.73 -5.13
N GLU A 11 38.97 7.15 -5.87
CA GLU A 11 37.56 7.28 -5.61
C GLU A 11 37.16 6.79 -4.21
N LEU A 12 37.70 5.65 -3.75
CA LEU A 12 37.50 5.17 -2.37
C LEU A 12 38.02 6.15 -1.32
N SER A 13 39.12 6.85 -1.59
CA SER A 13 39.64 7.87 -0.68
C SER A 13 38.70 9.07 -0.58
N LEU A 14 38.04 9.47 -1.67
CA LEU A 14 37.03 10.50 -1.68
C LEU A 14 35.79 10.07 -0.88
N VAL A 15 35.29 8.85 -1.11
CA VAL A 15 34.19 8.27 -0.34
C VAL A 15 34.51 8.23 1.16
N LYS A 16 35.76 7.89 1.53
CA LYS A 16 36.18 7.95 2.94
C LYS A 16 36.08 9.35 3.50
N ALA A 17 36.49 10.36 2.75
CA ALA A 17 36.40 11.75 3.17
C ALA A 17 34.92 12.17 3.37
N ASP A 18 34.02 11.75 2.47
CA ASP A 18 32.59 12.00 2.60
C ASP A 18 32.01 11.33 3.86
N PHE A 19 32.39 10.08 4.15
CA PHE A 19 31.97 9.42 5.39
C PHE A 19 32.49 10.12 6.65
N GLU A 20 33.71 10.62 6.64
CA GLU A 20 34.22 11.40 7.76
C GLU A 20 33.47 12.73 7.96
N ALA A 21 33.01 13.36 6.86
CA ALA A 21 32.25 14.59 6.91
C ALA A 21 30.84 14.39 7.50
N ILE A 22 30.25 13.19 7.34
CA ILE A 22 28.89 12.85 7.81
C ILE A 22 28.89 11.90 9.03
N LYS A 23 30.04 11.65 9.65
CA LYS A 23 30.18 10.69 10.77
C LYS A 23 29.25 10.95 11.93
N ASP A 24 28.84 12.20 12.13
CA ASP A 24 27.99 12.60 13.25
C ASP A 24 26.56 12.05 13.12
N ILE A 25 26.14 11.59 11.92
CA ILE A 25 24.86 10.90 11.73
C ILE A 25 24.96 9.38 11.96
N ALA A 26 26.17 8.84 12.09
CA ALA A 26 26.36 7.42 12.30
C ALA A 26 25.79 6.97 13.66
N GLY A 27 24.98 5.90 13.63
CA GLY A 27 24.35 5.37 14.84
C GLY A 27 23.04 6.05 15.25
N HIS A 28 22.63 7.12 14.57
CA HIS A 28 21.29 7.65 14.76
C HIS A 28 20.23 6.75 14.13
N PRO A 29 19.06 6.58 14.78
CA PRO A 29 17.97 5.80 14.21
C PRO A 29 17.42 6.49 12.95
N TYR A 30 16.99 5.67 12.00
CA TYR A 30 16.17 6.15 10.89
C TYR A 30 14.73 6.29 11.38
N GLU A 31 14.17 7.48 11.25
CA GLU A 31 12.79 7.75 11.64
C GLU A 31 11.91 7.84 10.40
N ALA A 32 10.89 7.01 10.35
CA ALA A 32 9.92 6.97 9.26
C ALA A 32 8.52 7.29 9.79
N ALA A 33 7.84 8.23 9.14
CA ALA A 33 6.44 8.56 9.45
C ALA A 33 5.45 7.65 8.72
N VAL A 34 5.90 6.92 7.69
CA VAL A 34 5.07 6.05 6.86
C VAL A 34 5.55 4.61 6.96
N GLY A 35 4.62 3.67 7.18
CA GLY A 35 4.85 2.24 7.10
C GLY A 35 4.14 1.63 5.89
N ILE A 36 4.88 0.91 5.04
CA ILE A 36 4.29 0.09 3.97
C ILE A 36 4.17 -1.33 4.51
N LEU A 37 2.95 -1.79 4.72
CA LEU A 37 2.68 -3.12 5.25
C LEU A 37 2.92 -4.18 4.16
N CYS A 38 3.68 -5.19 4.53
CA CYS A 38 4.00 -6.34 3.70
C CYS A 38 3.84 -7.61 4.52
N ASP A 39 3.35 -8.67 3.91
CA ASP A 39 3.27 -9.99 4.51
C ASP A 39 3.54 -11.09 3.49
N TYR A 40 3.98 -12.24 3.96
CA TYR A 40 4.38 -13.35 3.09
C TYR A 40 3.22 -14.06 2.42
N ASP A 41 2.01 -14.08 3.02
CA ASP A 41 0.85 -14.72 2.43
C ASP A 41 0.45 -14.01 1.14
N ASN A 42 0.35 -12.68 1.20
CA ASN A 42 0.09 -11.84 0.05
C ASN A 42 1.25 -11.81 -0.95
N GLU A 43 2.51 -11.90 -0.46
CA GLU A 43 3.69 -12.04 -1.31
C GLU A 43 3.62 -13.30 -2.16
N TRP A 44 3.37 -14.45 -1.55
CA TRP A 44 3.30 -15.73 -2.24
C TRP A 44 2.06 -15.88 -3.10
N ASP A 45 0.92 -15.37 -2.63
CA ASP A 45 -0.31 -15.32 -3.43
C ASP A 45 -0.10 -14.50 -4.71
N GLY A 46 0.45 -13.31 -4.58
CA GLY A 46 0.73 -12.42 -5.71
C GLY A 46 1.71 -13.00 -6.74
N GLN A 47 2.60 -13.90 -6.32
CA GLN A 47 3.47 -14.63 -7.25
C GLN A 47 2.75 -15.75 -8.01
N LYS A 48 1.65 -16.26 -7.47
CA LYS A 48 0.86 -17.36 -8.06
C LYS A 48 -0.40 -16.90 -8.78
N ASP A 49 -0.83 -15.68 -8.53
CA ASP A 49 -2.01 -15.09 -9.16
C ASP A 49 -1.69 -14.65 -10.58
N VAL A 50 -1.71 -15.61 -11.49
CA VAL A 50 -1.37 -15.40 -12.91
C VAL A 50 -2.46 -14.69 -13.70
N TRP A 51 -3.70 -14.67 -13.21
CA TRP A 51 -4.84 -14.06 -13.89
C TRP A 51 -4.76 -12.54 -13.91
N HIS A 52 -4.21 -11.96 -12.85
CA HIS A 52 -4.12 -10.53 -12.66
C HIS A 52 -2.69 -10.00 -12.82
N GLY A 53 -1.74 -10.89 -13.20
CA GLY A 53 -0.34 -10.54 -13.34
C GLY A 53 0.28 -10.05 -12.03
N PRO A 54 1.36 -9.26 -12.09
CA PRO A 54 2.13 -8.82 -10.92
C PRO A 54 1.49 -7.61 -10.21
N LEU A 55 0.17 -7.64 -9.95
CA LEU A 55 -0.57 -6.53 -9.36
C LEU A 55 0.07 -6.02 -8.06
N ARG A 56 0.49 -6.96 -7.19
CA ARG A 56 1.20 -6.63 -5.96
C ARG A 56 2.44 -5.77 -6.22
N ASN A 57 3.25 -6.14 -7.20
CA ASN A 57 4.45 -5.38 -7.52
C ASN A 57 4.10 -3.97 -8.01
N PHE A 58 3.05 -3.81 -8.81
CA PHE A 58 2.59 -2.49 -9.23
C PHE A 58 2.15 -1.64 -8.05
N SER A 59 1.36 -2.19 -7.15
CA SER A 59 0.85 -1.47 -5.97
C SER A 59 1.99 -1.09 -5.01
N THR A 60 2.79 -2.04 -4.58
CA THR A 60 3.91 -1.83 -3.63
C THR A 60 4.99 -0.94 -4.25
N ASP A 61 5.40 -1.22 -5.48
CA ASP A 61 6.38 -0.40 -6.21
C ASP A 61 5.87 1.02 -6.46
N GLY A 62 4.58 1.17 -6.71
CA GLY A 62 3.95 2.48 -6.90
C GLY A 62 4.12 3.36 -5.66
N TRP A 63 3.83 2.83 -4.48
CA TRP A 63 4.01 3.51 -3.21
C TRP A 63 5.48 3.79 -2.91
N PHE A 64 6.33 2.75 -3.02
CA PHE A 64 7.78 2.90 -2.84
C PHE A 64 8.35 4.05 -3.68
N ARG A 65 8.12 4.03 -4.99
CA ARG A 65 8.64 5.05 -5.91
C ARG A 65 8.07 6.44 -5.64
N SER A 66 6.79 6.51 -5.25
CA SER A 66 6.13 7.79 -4.97
C SER A 66 6.70 8.45 -3.72
N LEU A 67 6.87 7.70 -2.64
CA LEU A 67 7.46 8.18 -1.39
C LEU A 67 8.93 8.54 -1.59
N GLN A 68 9.71 7.70 -2.27
CA GLN A 68 11.11 7.97 -2.58
C GLN A 68 11.29 9.27 -3.40
N LYS A 69 10.50 9.47 -4.45
CA LYS A 69 10.54 10.69 -5.27
C LYS A 69 10.17 11.95 -4.48
N LYS A 70 9.39 11.82 -3.43
CA LYS A 70 8.98 12.91 -2.56
C LYS A 70 9.90 13.11 -1.37
N HIS A 71 10.95 12.29 -1.24
CA HIS A 71 11.86 12.26 -0.08
C HIS A 71 11.13 12.09 1.26
N ILE A 72 10.06 11.28 1.26
CA ILE A 72 9.31 10.93 2.46
C ILE A 72 9.90 9.65 3.04
N PRO A 73 10.45 9.68 4.26
CA PRO A 73 10.97 8.50 4.93
C PRO A 73 9.87 7.47 5.18
N PHE A 74 10.16 6.20 4.90
CA PHE A 74 9.22 5.11 5.12
C PHE A 74 9.96 3.81 5.45
N ASP A 75 9.27 2.91 6.16
CA ASP A 75 9.71 1.53 6.43
C ASP A 75 8.86 0.54 5.64
N PHE A 76 9.44 -0.60 5.26
CA PHE A 76 8.67 -1.80 5.00
C PHE A 76 8.42 -2.53 6.32
N VAL A 77 7.17 -2.80 6.63
CA VAL A 77 6.73 -3.37 7.89
C VAL A 77 6.23 -4.79 7.64
N ASP A 78 6.91 -5.78 8.22
CA ASP A 78 6.42 -7.17 8.23
C ASP A 78 5.18 -7.23 9.13
N PHE A 79 4.02 -7.49 8.50
CA PHE A 79 2.72 -7.43 9.15
C PHE A 79 2.09 -8.81 9.25
N ARG A 80 1.84 -9.24 10.47
CA ARG A 80 1.32 -10.58 10.80
C ARG A 80 0.23 -10.49 11.86
N GLU A 81 -0.40 -11.62 12.16
CA GLU A 81 -1.39 -11.75 13.22
C GLU A 81 -0.82 -11.42 14.62
N GLU A 82 0.47 -11.69 14.81
CA GLU A 82 1.17 -11.44 16.09
C GLU A 82 1.77 -10.03 16.17
N THR A 83 1.60 -9.20 15.15
CA THR A 83 2.16 -7.84 15.13
C THR A 83 1.62 -7.04 16.30
N ASN A 84 2.53 -6.49 17.10
CA ASN A 84 2.15 -5.67 18.23
C ASN A 84 1.66 -4.30 17.75
N LEU A 85 0.48 -3.89 18.19
CA LEU A 85 -0.10 -2.60 17.84
C LEU A 85 0.87 -1.42 18.13
N LYS A 86 1.63 -1.47 19.22
CA LYS A 86 2.61 -0.43 19.59
C LYS A 86 3.71 -0.26 18.54
N ASP A 87 4.06 -1.31 17.82
CA ASP A 87 5.08 -1.23 16.76
C ASP A 87 4.55 -0.50 15.52
N LEU A 88 3.23 -0.46 15.36
CA LEU A 88 2.55 0.29 14.30
C LEU A 88 2.28 1.74 14.69
N GLU A 89 2.05 2.02 15.96
CA GLU A 89 1.69 3.36 16.46
C GLU A 89 2.81 4.40 16.30
N LYS A 90 4.05 3.98 15.99
CA LYS A 90 5.13 4.90 15.62
C LYS A 90 4.94 5.57 14.26
N TYR A 91 4.11 5.00 13.39
CA TYR A 91 3.83 5.56 12.08
C TYR A 91 2.57 6.43 12.11
N GLU A 92 2.63 7.58 11.44
CA GLU A 92 1.48 8.45 11.23
C GLU A 92 0.53 7.92 10.16
N LEU A 93 1.10 7.20 9.18
CA LEU A 93 0.40 6.61 8.05
C LEU A 93 0.87 5.18 7.82
N LEU A 94 -0.07 4.26 7.77
CA LEU A 94 0.14 2.93 7.23
C LEU A 94 -0.48 2.80 5.85
N VAL A 95 0.24 2.16 4.96
CA VAL A 95 -0.25 1.82 3.62
C VAL A 95 -0.18 0.31 3.47
N TYR A 96 -1.31 -0.32 3.15
CA TYR A 96 -1.37 -1.74 2.84
C TYR A 96 -1.76 -1.90 1.36
N PRO A 97 -0.78 -1.85 0.44
CA PRO A 97 -1.05 -1.71 -0.98
C PRO A 97 -1.63 -2.97 -1.62
N HIS A 98 -1.40 -4.14 -1.00
CA HIS A 98 -1.91 -5.42 -1.48
C HIS A 98 -2.27 -6.31 -0.30
N ALA A 99 -3.54 -6.29 0.08
CA ALA A 99 -4.12 -7.04 1.19
C ALA A 99 -5.17 -8.05 0.67
N ALA A 100 -4.85 -8.79 -0.39
CA ALA A 100 -5.78 -9.73 -1.00
C ALA A 100 -6.22 -10.82 0.01
N ILE A 101 -5.27 -11.29 0.82
CA ILE A 101 -5.53 -12.14 1.98
C ILE A 101 -5.50 -11.23 3.22
N LEU A 102 -6.65 -11.08 3.86
CA LEU A 102 -6.77 -10.31 5.09
C LEU A 102 -7.51 -11.14 6.14
N THR A 103 -6.79 -11.52 7.19
CA THR A 103 -7.38 -12.26 8.31
C THR A 103 -8.13 -11.31 9.25
N LYS A 104 -9.03 -11.87 10.02
CA LYS A 104 -9.79 -11.12 11.02
C LYS A 104 -8.86 -10.47 12.05
N GLU A 105 -7.86 -11.18 12.50
CA GLU A 105 -6.87 -10.72 13.47
C GLU A 105 -6.10 -9.51 12.93
N ARG A 106 -5.64 -9.56 11.68
CA ARG A 106 -4.99 -8.42 11.01
C ARG A 106 -5.94 -7.22 10.87
N ALA A 107 -7.18 -7.45 10.49
CA ALA A 107 -8.19 -6.41 10.39
C ALA A 107 -8.50 -5.75 11.75
N GLU A 108 -8.54 -6.52 12.83
CA GLU A 108 -8.72 -6.03 14.20
C GLU A 108 -7.56 -5.14 14.65
N ILE A 109 -6.30 -5.53 14.37
CA ILE A 109 -5.11 -4.71 14.66
C ILE A 109 -5.17 -3.37 13.91
N LEU A 110 -5.50 -3.39 12.61
CA LEU A 110 -5.62 -2.18 11.81
C LEU A 110 -6.76 -1.28 12.30
N THR A 111 -7.88 -1.88 12.71
CA THR A 111 -9.02 -1.13 13.28
C THR A 111 -8.61 -0.42 14.56
N GLN A 112 -7.87 -1.07 15.45
CA GLN A 112 -7.36 -0.46 16.68
C GLN A 112 -6.35 0.65 16.37
N TYR A 113 -5.45 0.44 15.41
CA TYR A 113 -4.49 1.44 14.98
C TYR A 113 -5.20 2.73 14.52
N VAL A 114 -6.21 2.60 13.65
CA VAL A 114 -6.99 3.76 13.18
C VAL A 114 -7.78 4.39 14.32
N ALA A 115 -8.45 3.59 15.15
CA ALA A 115 -9.21 4.11 16.30
C ALA A 115 -8.35 4.93 17.27
N ASN A 116 -7.05 4.60 17.41
CA ASN A 116 -6.08 5.33 18.22
C ASN A 116 -5.55 6.62 17.56
N GLY A 117 -5.86 6.86 16.28
CA GLY A 117 -5.51 8.07 15.56
C GLY A 117 -4.54 7.88 14.39
N GLY A 118 -4.16 6.64 14.09
CA GLY A 118 -3.37 6.31 12.90
C GLY A 118 -4.19 6.48 11.61
N LYS A 119 -3.51 6.78 10.53
CA LYS A 119 -4.11 6.86 9.18
C LYS A 119 -3.77 5.59 8.40
N LEU A 120 -4.76 5.05 7.70
CA LEU A 120 -4.60 3.82 6.92
C LEU A 120 -5.07 4.03 5.48
N VAL A 121 -4.27 3.55 4.53
CA VAL A 121 -4.66 3.42 3.12
C VAL A 121 -4.62 1.96 2.73
N MET A 122 -5.75 1.45 2.25
CA MET A 122 -5.89 0.11 1.70
C MET A 122 -5.90 0.18 0.17
N GLY A 123 -5.25 -0.78 -0.48
CA GLY A 123 -5.22 -0.88 -1.94
C GLY A 123 -6.41 -1.64 -2.50
N CYS A 124 -6.45 -1.75 -3.83
CA CYS A 124 -7.41 -2.58 -4.52
C CYS A 124 -7.23 -4.07 -4.18
N ARG A 125 -8.28 -4.87 -4.43
CA ARG A 125 -8.33 -6.31 -4.13
C ARG A 125 -8.20 -6.66 -2.65
N THR A 126 -8.43 -5.74 -1.75
CA THR A 126 -8.40 -6.03 -0.32
C THR A 126 -9.48 -7.06 0.04
N GLY A 127 -9.10 -8.09 0.81
CA GLY A 127 -10.02 -9.11 1.33
C GLY A 127 -10.64 -10.03 0.27
N TYR A 128 -10.04 -10.17 -0.89
CA TYR A 128 -10.52 -11.04 -1.97
C TYR A 128 -10.35 -12.53 -1.71
N LYS A 129 -9.45 -12.90 -0.80
CA LYS A 129 -9.09 -14.30 -0.53
C LYS A 129 -8.99 -14.58 0.97
N ASP A 130 -9.33 -15.80 1.34
CA ASP A 130 -9.00 -16.36 2.65
C ASP A 130 -7.56 -16.90 2.67
N ILE A 131 -7.11 -17.41 3.82
CA ILE A 131 -5.77 -17.99 4.00
C ILE A 131 -5.48 -19.22 3.13
N TYR A 132 -6.51 -19.79 2.51
CA TYR A 132 -6.39 -20.91 1.56
C TYR A 132 -6.43 -20.45 0.10
N GLY A 133 -6.44 -19.15 -0.15
CA GLY A 133 -6.54 -18.54 -1.48
C GLY A 133 -7.93 -18.66 -2.12
N ARG A 134 -8.99 -18.92 -1.34
CA ARG A 134 -10.36 -19.04 -1.81
C ARG A 134 -11.09 -17.73 -1.66
N CYS A 135 -11.98 -17.44 -2.60
CA CYS A 135 -12.87 -16.29 -2.49
C CYS A 135 -13.83 -16.49 -1.29
N PRO A 136 -13.87 -15.57 -0.32
CA PRO A 136 -14.79 -15.65 0.80
C PRO A 136 -16.25 -15.49 0.31
N MET A 137 -17.20 -16.09 1.05
CA MET A 137 -18.62 -15.99 0.73
C MET A 137 -19.29 -14.72 1.23
N GLN A 138 -18.55 -13.86 1.91
CA GLN A 138 -19.02 -12.55 2.36
C GLN A 138 -18.74 -11.48 1.30
N PRO A 139 -19.51 -10.37 1.27
CA PRO A 139 -19.22 -9.25 0.37
C PRO A 139 -17.81 -8.72 0.56
N MET A 140 -17.10 -8.46 -0.54
CA MET A 140 -15.77 -7.82 -0.50
C MET A 140 -15.89 -6.37 -0.02
N PRO A 141 -14.89 -5.86 0.69
CA PRO A 141 -13.58 -6.41 1.02
C PRO A 141 -13.53 -7.26 2.31
N GLY A 142 -14.55 -8.03 2.60
CA GLY A 142 -14.56 -8.98 3.70
C GLY A 142 -14.33 -8.32 5.07
N GLU A 143 -13.33 -8.77 5.80
CA GLU A 143 -13.00 -8.28 7.15
C GLU A 143 -12.62 -6.77 7.18
N ALA A 144 -12.26 -6.19 6.02
CA ALA A 144 -11.96 -4.76 5.91
C ALA A 144 -13.20 -3.89 5.63
N ALA A 145 -14.37 -4.46 5.36
CA ALA A 145 -15.53 -3.70 4.90
C ALA A 145 -15.94 -2.60 5.87
N GLU A 146 -16.06 -2.93 7.14
CA GLU A 146 -16.42 -1.96 8.17
C GLU A 146 -15.30 -0.95 8.41
N LEU A 147 -14.04 -1.39 8.47
CA LEU A 147 -12.87 -0.53 8.66
C LEU A 147 -12.76 0.51 7.54
N CYS A 148 -12.86 0.07 6.27
CA CYS A 148 -12.73 0.94 5.10
C CYS A 148 -14.00 1.73 4.79
N GLY A 149 -15.14 1.34 5.33
CA GLY A 149 -16.42 1.99 5.06
C GLY A 149 -16.95 1.72 3.65
N VAL A 150 -16.69 0.53 3.10
CA VAL A 150 -17.04 0.18 1.72
C VAL A 150 -17.50 -1.26 1.59
N THR A 151 -18.25 -1.52 0.53
CA THR A 151 -18.33 -2.83 -0.13
C THR A 151 -17.87 -2.66 -1.58
N VAL A 152 -17.47 -3.76 -2.21
CA VAL A 152 -17.09 -3.78 -3.64
C VAL A 152 -18.29 -4.28 -4.44
N GLU A 153 -18.81 -3.42 -5.31
CA GLU A 153 -19.95 -3.74 -6.19
C GLU A 153 -19.51 -4.59 -7.38
N ASP A 154 -18.38 -4.21 -7.97
CA ASP A 154 -17.82 -4.86 -9.16
C ASP A 154 -16.34 -4.57 -9.27
N PHE A 155 -15.64 -5.20 -10.20
CA PHE A 155 -14.25 -4.92 -10.47
C PHE A 155 -13.91 -5.08 -11.96
N THR A 156 -12.87 -4.37 -12.39
CA THR A 156 -12.35 -4.48 -13.75
C THR A 156 -10.85 -4.69 -13.72
N PHE A 157 -10.39 -5.54 -14.62
CA PHE A 157 -8.97 -5.70 -14.91
C PHE A 157 -8.71 -5.20 -16.34
N LEU A 158 -7.84 -4.20 -16.48
CA LEU A 158 -7.45 -3.66 -17.77
C LEU A 158 -6.28 -4.47 -18.34
N ALA A 159 -6.50 -5.11 -19.47
CA ALA A 159 -5.46 -5.85 -20.15
C ALA A 159 -4.43 -4.87 -20.80
N PRO A 160 -3.18 -5.33 -21.03
CA PRO A 160 -2.21 -4.52 -21.76
C PRO A 160 -2.74 -4.08 -23.13
N GLY A 161 -2.73 -2.78 -23.39
CA GLY A 161 -3.23 -2.19 -24.65
C GLY A 161 -4.68 -1.73 -24.61
N GLU A 162 -5.40 -1.97 -23.54
CA GLU A 162 -6.72 -1.35 -23.33
C GLU A 162 -6.61 0.14 -23.03
N PRO A 163 -7.67 0.93 -23.33
CA PRO A 163 -7.70 2.33 -23.00
C PRO A 163 -7.45 2.58 -21.51
N MET A 164 -6.67 3.61 -21.21
CA MET A 164 -6.40 4.02 -19.84
C MET A 164 -7.68 4.53 -19.16
N GLU A 165 -8.00 3.97 -18.02
CA GLU A 165 -9.04 4.47 -17.13
C GLU A 165 -8.49 5.56 -16.19
N TYR A 166 -9.39 6.39 -15.68
CA TYR A 166 -9.02 7.48 -14.78
C TYR A 166 -9.98 7.59 -13.62
N VAL A 167 -9.48 8.18 -12.55
CA VAL A 167 -10.26 8.60 -11.37
C VAL A 167 -10.16 10.12 -11.24
N ASN A 168 -11.29 10.80 -11.15
CA ASN A 168 -11.36 12.20 -10.75
C ASN A 168 -11.41 12.30 -9.23
N TRP A 169 -10.41 12.94 -8.65
CA TRP A 169 -10.35 13.23 -7.23
C TRP A 169 -9.98 14.70 -7.02
N ASN A 170 -10.90 15.45 -6.45
CA ASN A 170 -10.73 16.90 -6.21
C ASN A 170 -10.31 17.68 -7.46
N GLY A 171 -10.91 17.36 -8.61
CA GLY A 171 -10.60 17.98 -9.90
C GLY A 171 -9.28 17.54 -10.54
N LYS A 172 -8.58 16.58 -9.92
CA LYS A 172 -7.38 15.96 -10.49
C LYS A 172 -7.73 14.63 -11.14
N ARG A 173 -7.27 14.46 -12.34
CA ARG A 173 -7.43 13.23 -13.11
C ARG A 173 -6.24 12.30 -12.86
N ILE A 174 -6.49 11.16 -12.23
CA ILE A 174 -5.49 10.20 -11.77
C ILE A 174 -5.61 8.92 -12.61
N PRO A 175 -4.52 8.41 -13.20
CA PRO A 175 -4.57 7.15 -13.95
C PRO A 175 -4.92 5.96 -13.06
N ALA A 176 -5.80 5.09 -13.55
CA ALA A 176 -6.20 3.82 -12.93
C ALA A 176 -5.92 2.66 -13.93
N PRO A 177 -4.65 2.26 -14.09
CA PRO A 177 -4.20 1.55 -15.29
C PRO A 177 -4.36 0.03 -15.26
N VAL A 178 -4.66 -0.60 -14.12
CA VAL A 178 -4.55 -2.05 -13.99
C VAL A 178 -5.82 -2.68 -13.44
N PHE A 179 -6.07 -2.50 -12.15
CA PHE A 179 -7.19 -3.13 -11.47
C PHE A 179 -8.04 -2.08 -10.75
N ASN A 180 -9.32 -2.07 -11.04
CA ASN A 180 -10.26 -1.08 -10.57
C ASN A 180 -11.41 -1.75 -9.82
N ASP A 181 -11.47 -1.53 -8.49
CA ASP A 181 -12.62 -1.88 -7.67
C ASP A 181 -13.66 -0.78 -7.76
N VAL A 182 -14.88 -1.14 -8.14
CA VAL A 182 -16.03 -0.24 -8.10
C VAL A 182 -16.61 -0.29 -6.69
N LEU A 183 -16.42 0.79 -5.96
CA LEU A 183 -16.75 0.86 -4.54
C LEU A 183 -18.19 1.34 -4.31
N GLU A 184 -18.85 0.76 -3.29
CA GLU A 184 -20.11 1.24 -2.76
C GLU A 184 -19.87 1.72 -1.32
N PRO A 185 -20.03 3.03 -1.02
CA PRO A 185 -19.90 3.53 0.34
C PRO A 185 -20.87 2.86 1.31
N ALA A 186 -20.33 2.35 2.42
CA ALA A 186 -21.07 1.66 3.47
C ALA A 186 -20.50 2.01 4.84
N PHE A 187 -21.15 1.62 5.91
CA PHE A 187 -20.65 1.76 7.29
C PHE A 187 -20.11 3.15 7.64
N GLY A 188 -20.68 4.22 7.06
CA GLY A 188 -20.26 5.61 7.27
C GLY A 188 -19.11 6.06 6.35
N GLY A 189 -18.75 5.28 5.36
CA GLY A 189 -17.81 5.68 4.31
C GLY A 189 -18.36 6.81 3.44
N LYS A 190 -17.48 7.64 2.90
CA LYS A 190 -17.79 8.78 2.04
C LYS A 190 -16.99 8.70 0.75
N ALA A 191 -17.67 8.71 -0.40
CA ALA A 191 -17.02 8.76 -1.70
C ALA A 191 -16.32 10.12 -1.91
N GLU A 192 -15.05 10.07 -2.32
CA GLU A 192 -14.21 11.24 -2.55
C GLU A 192 -13.65 11.28 -3.98
N GLY A 193 -13.51 10.15 -4.65
CA GLY A 193 -13.04 10.04 -6.01
C GLY A 193 -13.93 9.12 -6.85
N PHE A 194 -14.07 9.44 -8.13
CA PHE A 194 -15.02 8.79 -9.02
C PHE A 194 -14.33 8.41 -10.34
N PHE A 195 -14.70 7.26 -10.88
CA PHE A 195 -14.21 6.84 -12.19
C PHE A 195 -14.69 7.76 -13.30
N GLU A 196 -13.85 7.95 -14.31
CA GLU A 196 -14.17 8.60 -15.57
C GLU A 196 -14.04 7.59 -16.71
N GLY A 197 -15.16 7.31 -17.36
CA GLY A 197 -15.23 6.38 -18.48
C GLY A 197 -15.62 4.96 -18.09
N ASN A 198 -15.79 4.12 -19.14
CA ASN A 198 -16.28 2.77 -19.03
C ASN A 198 -17.74 2.68 -18.50
N TYR A 199 -18.23 1.45 -18.28
CA TYR A 199 -19.61 1.20 -17.81
C TYR A 199 -19.83 1.64 -16.35
N TYR A 200 -18.78 1.88 -15.60
CA TYR A 200 -18.81 2.38 -14.22
C TYR A 200 -18.48 3.87 -14.10
N ASP A 201 -18.65 4.64 -15.17
CA ASP A 201 -18.50 6.10 -15.15
C ASP A 201 -19.31 6.74 -14.02
N GLY A 202 -18.66 7.60 -13.24
CA GLY A 202 -19.26 8.25 -12.09
C GLY A 202 -19.40 7.38 -10.82
N LYS A 203 -19.02 6.10 -10.87
CA LYS A 203 -19.01 5.24 -9.69
C LYS A 203 -17.83 5.56 -8.79
N PRO A 204 -17.96 5.34 -7.45
CA PRO A 204 -16.87 5.59 -6.51
C PRO A 204 -15.66 4.70 -6.75
N ALA A 205 -14.47 5.33 -6.73
CA ALA A 205 -13.16 4.70 -6.82
C ALA A 205 -12.29 4.92 -5.57
N LEU A 206 -12.61 5.96 -4.81
CA LEU A 206 -11.95 6.31 -3.56
C LEU A 206 -13.01 6.64 -2.52
N VAL A 207 -12.91 5.97 -1.38
CA VAL A 207 -13.80 6.21 -0.24
C VAL A 207 -12.94 6.47 1.00
N THR A 208 -13.38 7.41 1.81
CA THR A 208 -12.76 7.74 3.09
C THR A 208 -13.73 7.46 4.22
N LYS A 209 -13.21 7.08 5.38
CA LYS A 209 -13.99 6.91 6.61
C LYS A 209 -13.15 7.37 7.80
N ASN A 210 -13.77 8.07 8.72
CA ASN A 210 -13.18 8.39 10.02
C ASN A 210 -13.60 7.33 11.04
N THR A 211 -12.63 6.79 11.78
CA THR A 211 -12.90 5.79 12.83
C THR A 211 -12.16 6.19 14.10
N GLY A 212 -12.89 6.46 15.19
CA GLY A 212 -12.29 6.89 16.44
C GLY A 212 -11.61 8.25 16.30
N LYS A 213 -10.29 8.29 16.42
CA LYS A 213 -9.46 9.50 16.29
C LYS A 213 -8.76 9.63 14.94
N GLY A 214 -8.84 8.59 14.11
CA GLY A 214 -8.20 8.51 12.81
C GLY A 214 -9.15 8.54 11.63
#